data_1f4a901ec699255cd5c7730411eca8fe
#
_entry.id   1f4a901ec699255cd5c7730411eca8fe
#
_cell.length_a   1.000
_cell.length_b   1.000
_cell.length_c   1.000
_cell.angle_alpha   90.00
_cell.angle_beta   90.00
_cell.angle_gamma   90.00
#
_symmetry.space_group_name_H-M   'P 1'
#
loop_
_entity.id
_entity.type
_entity.pdbx_description
1 polymer ?
#
loop_
_entity_poly.entity_id
_entity_poly.type
_entity_poly.pdbx_seq_one_letter_code
_entity_poly.pdbx_strand_id
1 'polypeptide(L)'
;LLVDLPPGTGDAQLSLCQTVPLDGGVIVTTPQEASLGVVRKGIGMFEKVNVPILGIVENMSYFTAPNGDRVEIFGHGGGATEAQNQGTTFLGEIPIFVEIREGGDSGVPVVVHDPDSSPALAFSALANKLREVLL
;
A
#
# COMPACT_ATOMS: atom_id res chain seq x y z
N LEU A 1 -2.20 -9.19 -13.34
CA LEU A 1 -3.49 -8.58 -13.00
C LEU A 1 -3.51 -8.14 -11.55
N LEU A 2 -3.87 -6.89 -11.28
CA LEU A 2 -4.11 -6.38 -9.93
C LEU A 2 -5.62 -6.35 -9.66
N VAL A 3 -6.00 -6.76 -8.46
CA VAL A 3 -7.40 -6.73 -8.00
C VAL A 3 -7.47 -5.84 -6.77
N ASP A 4 -8.22 -4.75 -6.87
CA ASP A 4 -8.49 -3.86 -5.75
C ASP A 4 -9.67 -4.42 -4.94
N LEU A 5 -9.37 -4.87 -3.72
CA LEU A 5 -10.37 -5.47 -2.84
C LEU A 5 -11.13 -4.37 -2.08
N PRO A 6 -12.44 -4.54 -1.84
CA PRO A 6 -13.17 -3.66 -0.95
C PRO A 6 -12.58 -3.72 0.48
N PRO A 7 -12.77 -2.68 1.30
CA PRO A 7 -12.23 -2.64 2.65
C PRO A 7 -12.84 -3.73 3.54
N GLY A 8 -12.04 -4.21 4.49
CA GLY A 8 -12.46 -5.19 5.48
C GLY A 8 -12.15 -6.64 5.13
N THR A 9 -12.70 -7.55 5.89
CA THR A 9 -12.46 -9.00 5.84
C THR A 9 -13.75 -9.79 5.61
N GLY A 10 -14.63 -9.25 4.77
CA GLY A 10 -15.97 -9.82 4.52
C GLY A 10 -15.96 -11.01 3.58
N ASP A 11 -17.16 -11.58 3.35
CA ASP A 11 -17.34 -12.78 2.55
C ASP A 11 -16.92 -12.61 1.08
N ALA A 12 -17.05 -11.40 0.52
CA ALA A 12 -16.67 -11.12 -0.86
C ALA A 12 -15.16 -11.29 -1.08
N GLN A 13 -14.34 -10.74 -0.17
CA GLN A 13 -12.89 -10.88 -0.19
C GLN A 13 -12.47 -12.35 -0.02
N LEU A 14 -13.06 -13.04 0.95
CA LEU A 14 -12.80 -14.46 1.19
C LEU A 14 -13.15 -15.32 -0.02
N SER A 15 -14.33 -15.11 -0.61
CA SER A 15 -14.78 -15.83 -1.80
C SER A 15 -13.84 -15.64 -2.98
N LEU A 16 -13.38 -14.42 -3.22
CA LEU A 16 -12.41 -14.13 -4.28
C LEU A 16 -11.11 -14.88 -4.05
N CYS A 17 -10.54 -14.76 -2.85
CA CYS A 17 -9.27 -15.41 -2.50
C CYS A 17 -9.34 -16.95 -2.53
N GLN A 18 -10.50 -17.52 -2.33
CA GLN A 18 -10.72 -18.97 -2.40
C GLN A 18 -10.96 -19.48 -3.83
N THR A 19 -11.47 -18.62 -4.71
CA THR A 19 -11.89 -18.99 -6.06
C THR A 19 -10.83 -18.71 -7.12
N VAL A 20 -10.07 -17.64 -6.94
CA VAL A 20 -9.03 -17.19 -7.89
C VAL A 20 -7.66 -17.56 -7.36
N PRO A 21 -6.81 -18.22 -8.15
CA PRO A 21 -5.42 -18.44 -7.77
C PRO A 21 -4.69 -17.08 -7.72
N LEU A 22 -4.28 -16.65 -6.52
CA LEU A 22 -3.59 -15.41 -6.28
C LEU A 22 -2.10 -15.69 -6.01
N ASP A 23 -1.23 -14.95 -6.68
CA ASP A 23 0.23 -15.01 -6.41
C ASP A 23 0.59 -14.42 -5.04
N GLY A 24 -0.25 -13.52 -4.53
CA GLY A 24 -0.12 -12.94 -3.20
C GLY A 24 -0.97 -11.71 -2.98
N GLY A 25 -0.93 -11.21 -1.74
CA GLY A 25 -1.61 -10.00 -1.31
C GLY A 25 -0.63 -8.88 -0.96
N VAL A 26 -0.96 -7.66 -1.35
CA VAL A 26 -0.28 -6.44 -0.89
C VAL A 26 -1.19 -5.72 0.09
N ILE A 27 -0.65 -5.40 1.24
CA ILE A 27 -1.36 -4.65 2.28
C ILE A 27 -1.02 -3.17 2.15
N VAL A 28 -2.05 -2.33 2.09
CA VAL A 28 -1.89 -0.87 2.09
C VAL A 28 -2.41 -0.32 3.41
N THR A 29 -1.62 0.47 4.08
CA THR A 29 -1.96 1.10 5.36
C THR A 29 -1.55 2.57 5.40
N THR A 30 -1.95 3.26 6.45
CA THR A 30 -1.40 4.56 6.85
C THR A 30 -0.60 4.36 8.15
N PRO A 31 0.26 5.33 8.58
CA PRO A 31 1.14 5.13 9.74
C PRO A 31 0.42 4.98 11.08
N GLN A 32 -0.83 5.41 11.19
CA GLN A 32 -1.56 5.51 12.46
C GLN A 32 -2.03 4.15 12.98
N GLU A 33 -2.02 3.96 14.29
CA GLU A 33 -2.36 2.69 14.95
C GLU A 33 -3.76 2.15 14.62
N ALA A 34 -4.74 3.03 14.40
CA ALA A 34 -6.08 2.64 13.99
C ALA A 34 -6.08 1.86 12.66
N SER A 35 -5.26 2.29 11.70
CA SER A 35 -5.09 1.61 10.41
C SER A 35 -4.35 0.29 10.57
N LEU A 36 -3.32 0.24 11.39
CA LEU A 36 -2.54 -0.98 11.66
C LEU A 36 -3.41 -2.08 12.29
N GLY A 37 -4.39 -1.73 13.11
CA GLY A 37 -5.36 -2.68 13.64
C GLY A 37 -6.21 -3.36 12.54
N VAL A 38 -6.56 -2.62 11.49
CA VAL A 38 -7.27 -3.18 10.31
C VAL A 38 -6.34 -4.05 9.47
N VAL A 39 -5.10 -3.64 9.31
CA VAL A 39 -4.05 -4.40 8.60
C VAL A 39 -3.88 -5.79 9.20
N ARG A 40 -3.75 -5.90 10.52
CA ARG A 40 -3.59 -7.18 11.22
C ARG A 40 -4.75 -8.15 10.96
N LYS A 41 -5.98 -7.62 10.86
CA LYS A 41 -7.16 -8.43 10.48
C LYS A 41 -7.08 -8.89 9.02
N GLY A 42 -6.64 -8.02 8.11
CA GLY A 42 -6.45 -8.34 6.69
C GLY A 42 -5.40 -9.44 6.49
N ILE A 43 -4.26 -9.33 7.17
CA ILE A 43 -3.21 -10.36 7.15
C ILE A 43 -3.76 -11.70 7.62
N GLY A 44 -4.45 -11.74 8.77
CA GLY A 44 -5.07 -12.96 9.28
C GLY A 44 -6.13 -13.57 8.35
N MET A 45 -6.79 -12.75 7.51
CA MET A 45 -7.68 -13.25 6.48
C MET A 45 -6.90 -13.97 5.37
N PHE A 46 -5.84 -13.34 4.83
CA PHE A 46 -5.01 -13.94 3.77
C PHE A 46 -4.33 -15.24 4.24
N GLU A 47 -3.86 -15.28 5.48
CA GLU A 47 -3.29 -16.49 6.09
C GLU A 47 -4.29 -17.65 6.11
N LYS A 48 -5.55 -17.39 6.49
CA LYS A 48 -6.61 -18.41 6.54
C LYS A 48 -6.94 -19.03 5.17
N VAL A 49 -6.73 -18.30 4.10
CA VAL A 49 -6.98 -18.77 2.73
C VAL A 49 -5.70 -19.13 1.98
N ASN A 50 -4.56 -19.20 2.70
CA ASN A 50 -3.25 -19.57 2.17
C ASN A 50 -2.77 -18.67 1.02
N VAL A 51 -3.07 -17.37 1.07
CA VAL A 51 -2.55 -16.36 0.15
C VAL A 51 -1.33 -15.70 0.81
N PRO A 52 -0.13 -15.79 0.22
CA PRO A 52 1.06 -15.18 0.81
C PRO A 52 0.97 -13.65 0.82
N ILE A 53 1.50 -13.02 1.86
CA ILE A 53 1.64 -11.57 1.92
C ILE A 53 2.96 -11.18 1.23
N LEU A 54 2.85 -10.44 0.13
CA LEU A 54 4.00 -9.95 -0.63
C LEU A 54 4.69 -8.77 0.06
N GLY A 55 3.94 -8.01 0.82
CA GLY A 55 4.47 -6.93 1.62
C GLY A 55 3.44 -5.87 2.02
N ILE A 56 3.93 -4.88 2.75
CA ILE A 56 3.16 -3.75 3.26
C ILE A 56 3.63 -2.46 2.61
N VAL A 57 2.67 -1.64 2.16
CA VAL A 57 2.87 -0.27 1.66
C VAL A 57 2.31 0.71 2.69
N GLU A 58 3.08 1.72 3.04
CA GLU A 58 2.61 2.82 3.87
C GLU A 58 2.18 3.98 2.98
N ASN A 59 0.89 4.21 2.86
CA ASN A 59 0.30 5.33 2.13
C ASN A 59 0.08 6.52 3.07
N MET A 60 0.06 7.72 2.52
CA MET A 60 -0.05 8.98 3.28
C MET A 60 1.04 9.08 4.36
N SER A 61 2.24 8.59 4.05
CA SER A 61 3.32 8.42 5.01
C SER A 61 3.79 9.76 5.59
N TYR A 62 3.94 10.77 4.75
CA TYR A 62 4.31 12.12 5.14
C TYR A 62 3.90 13.14 4.09
N PHE A 63 3.94 14.41 4.46
CA PHE A 63 3.78 15.54 3.58
C PHE A 63 5.08 16.35 3.55
N THR A 64 5.49 16.81 2.38
CA THR A 64 6.61 17.75 2.25
C THR A 64 6.07 19.17 2.18
N ALA A 65 6.37 19.98 3.19
CA ALA A 65 5.96 21.38 3.24
C ALA A 65 6.70 22.22 2.18
N PRO A 66 6.21 23.41 1.80
CA PRO A 66 6.86 24.28 0.80
C PRO A 66 8.29 24.67 1.13
N ASN A 67 8.66 24.70 2.41
CA ASN A 67 10.02 24.96 2.89
C ASN A 67 10.94 23.71 2.83
N GLY A 68 10.42 22.58 2.39
CA GLY A 68 11.15 21.30 2.28
C GLY A 68 11.07 20.42 3.53
N ASP A 69 10.42 20.86 4.61
CA ASP A 69 10.30 20.08 5.84
C ASP A 69 9.36 18.88 5.63
N ARG A 70 9.76 17.73 6.15
CA ARG A 70 8.92 16.54 6.23
C ARG A 70 7.97 16.67 7.42
N VAL A 71 6.67 16.59 7.16
CA VAL A 71 5.61 16.65 8.18
C VAL A 71 4.88 15.30 8.23
N GLU A 72 4.94 14.66 9.37
CA GLU A 72 4.35 13.33 9.59
C GLU A 72 2.93 13.49 10.19
N ILE A 73 1.99 13.81 9.31
CA ILE A 73 0.60 14.16 9.70
C ILE A 73 -0.10 13.01 10.46
N PHE A 74 0.17 11.76 10.05
CA PHE A 74 -0.48 10.56 10.59
C PHE A 74 0.46 9.70 11.44
N GLY A 75 1.61 10.20 11.84
CA GLY A 75 2.64 9.45 12.56
C GLY A 75 3.75 8.96 11.66
N HIS A 76 4.64 8.14 12.18
CA HIS A 76 5.86 7.71 11.51
C HIS A 76 6.10 6.21 11.63
N GLY A 77 6.44 5.58 10.49
CA GLY A 77 7.04 4.26 10.45
C GLY A 77 6.14 3.10 10.90
N GLY A 78 4.83 3.33 11.04
CA GLY A 78 3.90 2.29 11.47
C GLY A 78 3.88 1.10 10.52
N GLY A 79 3.87 1.35 9.20
CA GLY A 79 3.89 0.31 8.17
C GLY A 79 5.17 -0.51 8.17
N ALA A 80 6.33 0.14 8.34
CA ALA A 80 7.62 -0.54 8.41
C ALA A 80 7.72 -1.42 9.67
N THR A 81 7.29 -0.88 10.82
CA THR A 81 7.24 -1.63 12.08
C THR A 81 6.30 -2.84 11.97
N GLU A 82 5.13 -2.66 11.38
CA GLU A 82 4.19 -3.76 11.19
C GLU A 82 4.74 -4.83 10.24
N ALA A 83 5.41 -4.44 9.15
CA ALA A 83 6.07 -5.38 8.24
C ALA A 83 7.11 -6.23 8.97
N GLN A 84 7.91 -5.62 9.85
CA GLN A 84 8.89 -6.32 10.67
C GLN A 84 8.19 -7.29 11.65
N ASN A 85 7.12 -6.86 12.33
CA ASN A 85 6.38 -7.68 13.28
C ASN A 85 5.73 -8.91 12.61
N GLN A 86 5.29 -8.76 11.36
CA GLN A 86 4.65 -9.82 10.58
C GLN A 86 5.66 -10.67 9.78
N GLY A 87 6.95 -10.34 9.82
CA GLY A 87 7.98 -11.06 9.06
C GLY A 87 7.81 -10.95 7.55
N THR A 88 7.20 -9.85 7.06
CA THR A 88 6.98 -9.59 5.64
C THR A 88 7.81 -8.40 5.14
N THR A 89 7.81 -8.17 3.83
CA THR A 89 8.57 -7.10 3.20
C THR A 89 7.89 -5.74 3.41
N PHE A 90 8.63 -4.73 3.82
CA PHE A 90 8.18 -3.33 3.70
C PHE A 90 8.45 -2.85 2.27
N LEU A 91 7.39 -2.67 1.49
CA LEU A 91 7.48 -2.32 0.06
C LEU A 91 7.82 -0.86 -0.17
N GLY A 92 7.43 0.04 0.71
CA GLY A 92 7.79 1.44 0.65
C GLY A 92 6.72 2.39 1.16
N GLU A 93 7.03 3.66 1.04
CA GLU A 93 6.20 4.80 1.45
C GLU A 93 5.66 5.52 0.21
N ILE A 94 4.40 5.93 0.27
CA ILE A 94 3.80 6.88 -0.66
C ILE A 94 3.46 8.15 0.12
N PRO A 95 4.16 9.24 -0.14
CA PRO A 95 3.87 10.53 0.51
C PRO A 95 2.51 11.10 0.08
N ILE A 96 2.05 12.12 0.82
CA ILE A 96 0.86 12.89 0.46
C ILE A 96 1.23 13.87 -0.64
N PHE A 97 0.61 13.72 -1.82
CA PHE A 97 0.73 14.62 -2.95
C PHE A 97 -0.66 15.02 -3.47
N VAL A 98 -0.84 16.29 -3.74
CA VAL A 98 -2.08 16.82 -4.32
C VAL A 98 -2.34 16.20 -5.71
N GLU A 99 -1.29 16.03 -6.48
CA GLU A 99 -1.29 15.46 -7.83
C GLU A 99 -1.83 14.03 -7.88
N ILE A 100 -1.64 13.23 -6.83
CA ILE A 100 -2.20 11.89 -6.74
C ILE A 100 -3.73 11.96 -6.67
N ARG A 101 -4.27 12.86 -5.83
CA ARG A 101 -5.71 13.08 -5.71
C ARG A 101 -6.29 13.61 -7.02
N GLU A 102 -5.68 14.63 -7.59
CA GLU A 102 -6.14 15.23 -8.85
C GLU A 102 -6.12 14.23 -10.01
N GLY A 103 -5.09 13.40 -10.08
CA GLY A 103 -5.01 12.30 -11.05
C GLY A 103 -6.12 11.28 -10.86
N GLY A 104 -6.44 10.93 -9.61
CA GLY A 104 -7.57 10.05 -9.28
C GLY A 104 -8.92 10.63 -9.68
N ASP A 105 -9.15 11.92 -9.37
CA ASP A 105 -10.40 12.61 -9.67
C ASP A 105 -10.62 12.79 -11.19
N SER A 106 -9.55 13.04 -11.94
CA SER A 106 -9.60 13.24 -13.41
C SER A 106 -9.55 11.93 -14.22
N GLY A 107 -9.23 10.81 -13.59
CA GLY A 107 -9.02 9.53 -14.26
C GLY A 107 -7.71 9.46 -15.06
N VAL A 108 -6.76 10.35 -14.81
CA VAL A 108 -5.42 10.34 -15.41
C VAL A 108 -4.38 10.15 -14.31
N PRO A 109 -3.92 8.92 -14.06
CA PRO A 109 -2.96 8.64 -13.00
C PRO A 109 -1.68 9.46 -13.13
N VAL A 110 -1.11 9.90 -12.00
CA VAL A 110 0.10 10.73 -11.98
C VAL A 110 1.28 10.10 -12.72
N VAL A 111 1.40 8.79 -12.69
CA VAL A 111 2.45 8.04 -13.41
C VAL A 111 2.32 8.12 -14.93
N VAL A 112 1.16 8.49 -15.44
CA VAL A 112 0.89 8.71 -16.88
C VAL A 112 0.99 10.18 -17.23
N HIS A 113 0.49 11.04 -16.33
CA HIS A 113 0.44 12.49 -16.57
C HIS A 113 1.84 13.12 -16.49
N ASP A 114 2.61 12.77 -15.48
CA ASP A 114 3.97 13.29 -15.27
C ASP A 114 4.87 12.19 -14.68
N PRO A 115 5.42 11.30 -15.54
CA PRO A 115 6.17 10.12 -15.11
C PRO A 115 7.47 10.43 -14.37
N ASP A 116 8.02 11.64 -14.51
CA ASP A 116 9.26 12.07 -13.87
C ASP A 116 9.01 12.81 -12.53
N SER A 117 7.77 13.07 -12.19
CA SER A 117 7.41 13.72 -10.93
C SER A 117 7.72 12.85 -9.70
N SER A 118 7.94 13.49 -8.55
CA SER A 118 8.19 12.80 -7.28
C SER A 118 7.12 11.77 -6.93
N PRO A 119 5.81 12.05 -7.06
CA PRO A 119 4.78 11.04 -6.84
C PRO A 119 4.85 9.86 -7.81
N ALA A 120 5.10 10.11 -9.10
CA ALA A 120 5.24 9.05 -10.10
C ALA A 120 6.45 8.14 -9.80
N LEU A 121 7.57 8.73 -9.40
CA LEU A 121 8.77 8.00 -9.01
C LEU A 121 8.54 7.14 -7.75
N ALA A 122 7.75 7.61 -6.79
CA ALA A 122 7.39 6.82 -5.61
C ALA A 122 6.60 5.55 -6.00
N PHE A 123 5.61 5.67 -6.88
CA PHE A 123 4.88 4.50 -7.41
C PHE A 123 5.76 3.58 -8.24
N SER A 124 6.67 4.12 -9.03
CA SER A 124 7.61 3.33 -9.84
C SER A 124 8.58 2.53 -8.97
N ALA A 125 9.09 3.13 -7.91
CA ALA A 125 9.94 2.44 -6.94
C ALA A 125 9.20 1.30 -6.24
N LEU A 126 7.95 1.54 -5.82
CA LEU A 126 7.07 0.52 -5.25
C LEU A 126 6.84 -0.64 -6.22
N ALA A 127 6.51 -0.33 -7.48
CA ALA A 127 6.26 -1.35 -8.50
C ALA A 127 7.50 -2.21 -8.78
N ASN A 128 8.69 -1.61 -8.83
CA ASN A 128 9.94 -2.34 -9.01
C ASN A 128 10.20 -3.28 -7.84
N LYS A 129 10.03 -2.81 -6.61
CA LYS A 129 10.23 -3.63 -5.41
C LYS A 129 9.23 -4.79 -5.34
N LEU A 130 7.99 -4.56 -5.73
CA LEU A 130 6.98 -5.62 -5.81
C LEU A 130 7.35 -6.68 -6.87
N ARG A 131 7.90 -6.26 -8.00
CA ARG A 131 8.41 -7.20 -9.03
C ARG A 131 9.55 -8.06 -8.51
N GLU A 132 10.47 -7.52 -7.72
CA GLU A 132 11.56 -8.29 -7.09
C GLU A 132 11.03 -9.36 -6.13
N VAL A 133 9.94 -9.09 -5.42
CA VAL A 133 9.30 -10.05 -4.51
C VAL A 133 8.55 -11.15 -5.28
N LEU A 134 8.00 -10.84 -6.45
CA LEU A 134 7.20 -11.78 -7.28
C LEU A 134 8.06 -12.67 -8.19
N LEU A 135 9.26 -12.25 -8.55
CA LEU A 135 10.14 -12.92 -9.50
C LEU A 135 11.39 -13.50 -8.84
#